data_6e4154e2769627ae29682e35198c987f
#
_entry.id   6e4154e2769627ae29682e35198c987f
#
_cell.length_a   1.000
_cell.length_b   1.000
_cell.length_c   1.000
_cell.angle_alpha   90.00
_cell.angle_beta   90.00
_cell.angle_gamma   90.00
#
_symmetry.space_group_name_H-M   'P 1'
#
loop_
_entity.id
_entity.type
_entity.pdbx_description
1 polymer ?
#
loop_
_entity_poly.entity_id
_entity_poly.type
_entity_poly.pdbx_seq_one_letter_code
_entity_poly.pdbx_strand_id
1 'polypeptide(L)'
;MKIEFLPPARAELTDAISYYNIQSEGLGYEFAAEVKRTLERIVQYPDAWFKLSKRTRRCRTNRFPYGVIYQIREETLLIVALMHLSREPETWKSRLRTKEL
;
A
#
# COMPACT_ATOMS: atom_id res chain seq x y z
N MET A 1 -11.12 7.53 -10.38
CA MET A 1 -11.15 6.36 -9.47
C MET A 1 -10.98 6.86 -8.04
N LYS A 2 -11.84 6.42 -7.16
CA LYS A 2 -11.76 6.76 -5.74
C LYS A 2 -10.69 5.93 -5.05
N ILE A 3 -9.95 6.53 -4.12
CA ILE A 3 -8.95 5.81 -3.33
C ILE A 3 -9.43 5.75 -1.89
N GLU A 4 -9.50 4.54 -1.35
CA GLU A 4 -9.88 4.31 0.05
C GLU A 4 -8.81 3.47 0.74
N PHE A 5 -8.49 3.84 1.98
CA PHE A 5 -7.59 3.05 2.83
C PHE A 5 -8.40 2.30 3.86
N LEU A 6 -8.12 1.02 4.04
CA LEU A 6 -8.59 0.33 5.24
C LEU A 6 -7.92 1.01 6.45
N PRO A 7 -8.59 1.07 7.61
CA PRO A 7 -8.01 1.70 8.79
C PRO A 7 -6.61 1.21 9.15
N PRO A 8 -6.30 -0.10 9.12
CA PRO A 8 -4.93 -0.54 9.40
C PRO A 8 -3.91 -0.03 8.38
N ALA A 9 -4.30 0.08 7.10
CA ALA A 9 -3.40 0.59 6.08
C ALA A 9 -3.10 2.07 6.29
N ARG A 10 -4.10 2.85 6.68
CA ARG A 10 -3.90 4.26 6.98
C ARG A 10 -2.98 4.43 8.19
N ALA A 11 -3.17 3.63 9.22
CA ALA A 11 -2.28 3.66 10.39
C ALA A 11 -0.85 3.30 10.00
N GLU A 12 -0.67 2.31 9.13
CA GLU A 12 0.66 1.94 8.63
C GLU A 12 1.33 3.10 7.90
N LEU A 13 0.59 3.83 7.10
CA LEU A 13 1.12 5.01 6.40
C LEU A 13 1.56 6.08 7.40
N THR A 14 0.70 6.40 8.35
CA THR A 14 0.99 7.42 9.36
C THR A 14 2.23 7.03 10.19
N ASP A 15 2.29 5.77 10.62
CA ASP A 15 3.41 5.27 11.42
C ASP A 15 4.72 5.30 10.65
N ALA A 16 4.69 4.94 9.37
CA ALA A 16 5.89 4.95 8.53
C ALA A 16 6.39 6.38 8.30
N ILE A 17 5.49 7.33 8.07
CA ILE A 17 5.86 8.74 7.91
C ILE A 17 6.57 9.24 9.18
N SER A 18 5.99 8.96 10.34
CA SER A 18 6.58 9.34 11.63
C SER A 18 7.94 8.70 11.84
N TYR A 19 8.05 7.40 11.54
CA TYR A 19 9.31 6.67 11.67
C TYR A 19 10.42 7.33 10.85
N TYR A 20 10.14 7.63 9.58
CA TYR A 20 11.16 8.22 8.71
C TYR A 20 11.50 9.65 9.10
N ASN A 21 10.53 10.44 9.58
CA ASN A 21 10.80 11.80 10.06
C ASN A 21 11.66 11.79 11.32
N ILE A 22 11.56 10.77 12.16
CA ILE A 22 12.44 10.61 13.31
C ILE A 22 13.87 10.26 12.85
N GLN A 23 13.99 9.45 11.80
CA GLN A 23 15.30 9.07 11.28
C GLN A 23 16.03 10.27 10.64
N SER A 24 15.30 11.12 9.93
CA SER A 24 15.86 12.29 9.27
C SER A 24 14.74 13.27 8.99
N GLU A 25 14.93 14.52 9.39
CA GLU A 25 13.93 15.56 9.20
C GLU A 25 13.49 15.65 7.74
N GLY A 26 12.19 15.58 7.50
CA GLY A 26 11.60 15.66 6.16
C GLY A 26 11.56 14.35 5.40
N LEU A 27 12.25 13.30 5.85
CA LEU A 27 12.30 12.03 5.14
C LEU A 27 10.93 11.35 5.08
N GLY A 28 10.12 11.50 6.14
CA GLY A 28 8.76 10.97 6.14
C GLY A 28 7.88 11.62 5.09
N TYR A 29 8.08 12.90 4.81
CA TYR A 29 7.33 13.59 3.75
C TYR A 29 7.77 13.12 2.37
N GLU A 30 9.05 12.80 2.20
CA GLU A 30 9.54 12.18 0.97
C GLU A 30 8.92 10.79 0.78
N PHE A 31 8.78 10.03 1.87
CA PHE A 31 8.11 8.74 1.85
C PHE A 31 6.64 8.89 1.44
N ALA A 32 5.94 9.84 2.03
CA ALA A 32 4.52 10.10 1.68
C ALA A 32 4.37 10.45 0.20
N ALA A 33 5.27 11.27 -0.34
CA ALA A 33 5.27 11.63 -1.76
C ALA A 33 5.53 10.39 -2.63
N GLU A 34 6.42 9.50 -2.20
CA GLU A 34 6.68 8.27 -2.93
C GLU A 34 5.47 7.35 -2.93
N VAL A 35 4.77 7.24 -1.81
CA VAL A 35 3.51 6.46 -1.74
C VAL A 35 2.49 7.05 -2.71
N LYS A 36 2.35 8.36 -2.74
CA LYS A 36 1.43 9.02 -3.67
C LYS A 36 1.75 8.66 -5.12
N ARG A 37 3.01 8.72 -5.50
CA ARG A 37 3.44 8.34 -6.86
C ARG A 37 3.13 6.86 -7.15
N THR A 38 3.28 6.00 -6.14
CA THR A 38 2.95 4.58 -6.27
C THR A 38 1.46 4.39 -6.52
N LEU A 39 0.61 5.10 -5.78
CA LEU A 39 -0.84 5.05 -6.01
C LEU A 39 -1.20 5.54 -7.41
N GLU A 40 -0.53 6.56 -7.91
CA GLU A 40 -0.76 7.05 -9.27
C GLU A 40 -0.40 5.99 -10.31
N ARG A 41 0.71 5.27 -10.12
CA ARG A 41 1.07 4.16 -11.02
C ARG A 41 0.03 3.04 -10.98
N ILE A 42 -0.50 2.74 -9.80
CA ILE A 42 -1.54 1.71 -9.67
C ILE A 42 -2.80 2.12 -10.42
N VAL A 43 -3.24 3.37 -10.25
CA VAL A 43 -4.43 3.87 -10.94
C VAL A 43 -4.25 3.81 -12.45
N GLN A 44 -3.05 4.14 -12.92
CA GLN A 44 -2.75 4.14 -14.35
C GLN A 44 -2.68 2.74 -14.93
N TYR A 45 -2.12 1.77 -14.21
CA TYR A 45 -1.92 0.40 -14.68
C TYR A 45 -2.31 -0.60 -13.59
N PRO A 46 -3.62 -0.72 -13.26
CA PRO A 46 -4.03 -1.51 -12.09
C PRO A 46 -3.73 -3.00 -12.17
N ASP A 47 -3.60 -3.54 -13.38
CA ASP A 47 -3.36 -4.97 -13.58
C ASP A 47 -1.90 -5.31 -13.82
N ALA A 48 -1.00 -4.32 -13.77
CA ALA A 48 0.41 -4.51 -14.10
C ALA A 48 1.23 -5.11 -12.94
N TRP A 49 0.75 -5.03 -11.71
CA TRP A 49 1.57 -5.28 -10.54
C TRP A 49 1.43 -6.70 -10.02
N PHE A 50 2.32 -7.08 -9.13
CA PHE A 50 2.47 -8.45 -8.69
C PHE A 50 1.21 -8.99 -8.01
N LYS A 51 0.71 -10.13 -8.48
CA LYS A 51 -0.51 -10.74 -7.97
C LYS A 51 -0.20 -11.57 -6.73
N LEU A 52 -0.86 -11.24 -5.61
CA LEU A 52 -0.70 -11.96 -4.35
C LEU A 52 -1.78 -13.01 -4.15
N SER A 53 -2.96 -12.77 -4.68
CA SER A 53 -4.09 -13.69 -4.65
C SER A 53 -4.98 -13.39 -5.84
N LYS A 54 -6.13 -14.05 -5.92
CA LYS A 54 -7.03 -13.87 -7.07
C LYS A 54 -7.39 -12.40 -7.29
N ARG A 55 -7.58 -11.63 -6.22
CA ARG A 55 -8.09 -10.25 -6.30
C ARG A 55 -7.15 -9.20 -5.71
N THR A 56 -5.99 -9.61 -5.24
CA THR A 56 -5.10 -8.73 -4.50
C THR A 56 -3.75 -8.65 -5.16
N ARG A 57 -3.24 -7.43 -5.29
CA ARG A 57 -1.93 -7.17 -5.91
C ARG A 57 -1.08 -6.32 -5.00
N ARG A 58 0.22 -6.31 -5.28
CA ARG A 58 1.18 -5.47 -4.59
C ARG A 58 1.96 -4.66 -5.61
N CYS A 59 2.07 -3.36 -5.35
CA CYS A 59 2.96 -2.48 -6.11
C CYS A 59 4.03 -1.95 -5.17
N ARG A 60 5.30 -2.23 -5.47
CA ARG A 60 6.41 -1.73 -4.67
C ARG A 60 6.62 -0.25 -4.91
N THR A 61 7.01 0.47 -3.85
CA THR A 61 7.53 1.82 -4.01
C THR A 61 8.89 1.74 -4.70
N ASN A 62 9.28 2.80 -5.41
CA ASN A 62 10.55 2.80 -6.13
C ASN A 62 11.75 3.05 -5.23
N ARG A 63 11.56 3.76 -4.12
CA ARG A 63 12.67 4.27 -3.33
C ARG A 63 12.78 3.66 -1.94
N PHE A 64 11.67 3.38 -1.30
CA PHE A 64 11.65 2.84 0.07
C PHE A 64 11.31 1.35 0.02
N PRO A 65 11.71 0.56 1.04
CA PRO A 65 11.45 -0.88 1.03
C PRO A 65 10.02 -1.21 1.46
N TYR A 66 9.04 -0.65 0.75
CA TYR A 66 7.62 -0.84 1.04
C TYR A 66 6.84 -1.32 -0.18
N GLY A 67 5.72 -1.96 0.09
CA GLY A 67 4.75 -2.34 -0.94
C GLY A 67 3.37 -1.87 -0.55
N VAL A 68 2.61 -1.43 -1.55
CA VAL A 68 1.19 -1.09 -1.43
C VAL A 68 0.40 -2.31 -1.85
N ILE A 69 -0.38 -2.87 -0.93
CA ILE A 69 -1.24 -4.02 -1.20
C ILE A 69 -2.65 -3.50 -1.41
N TYR A 70 -3.27 -3.87 -2.52
CA TYR A 70 -4.52 -3.25 -2.95
C TYR A 70 -5.44 -4.21 -3.68
N GLN A 71 -6.71 -3.82 -3.76
CA GLN A 71 -7.71 -4.44 -4.63
C GLN A 71 -8.41 -3.34 -5.42
N ILE A 72 -8.83 -3.66 -6.62
CA ILE A 72 -9.74 -2.80 -7.38
C ILE A 72 -11.15 -3.35 -7.16
N ARG A 73 -12.03 -2.50 -6.63
CA ARG A 73 -13.43 -2.85 -6.40
C ARG A 73 -14.30 -1.82 -7.10
N GLU A 74 -14.85 -2.19 -8.24
CA GLU A 74 -15.62 -1.26 -9.10
C GLU A 74 -14.76 -0.04 -9.42
N GLU A 75 -15.20 1.15 -9.02
CA GLU A 75 -14.46 2.39 -9.27
C GLU A 75 -13.55 2.80 -8.12
N THR A 76 -13.27 1.88 -7.20
CA THR A 76 -12.49 2.17 -5.99
C THR A 76 -11.18 1.39 -6.00
N LEU A 77 -10.09 2.10 -5.75
CA LEU A 77 -8.81 1.51 -5.39
C LEU A 77 -8.79 1.38 -3.87
N LEU A 78 -8.92 0.15 -3.38
CA LEU A 78 -8.90 -0.13 -1.94
C LEU A 78 -7.49 -0.49 -1.51
N ILE A 79 -6.91 0.33 -0.63
CA ILE A 79 -5.59 0.05 -0.07
C ILE A 79 -5.78 -0.82 1.16
N VAL A 80 -5.34 -2.07 1.05
CA VAL A 80 -5.49 -3.08 2.11
C VAL A 80 -4.37 -2.96 3.12
N ALA A 81 -3.16 -2.70 2.65
CA ALA A 81 -1.99 -2.62 3.52
C ALA A 81 -0.89 -1.77 2.87
N LEU A 82 -0.09 -1.16 3.73
CA LEU A 82 1.19 -0.56 3.34
C LEU A 82 2.23 -1.25 4.22
N MET A 83 3.03 -2.12 3.62
CA MET A 83 3.89 -3.00 4.40
C MET A 83 5.35 -2.91 3.98
N HIS A 84 6.22 -2.90 4.98
CA HIS A 84 7.65 -3.06 4.76
C HIS A 84 7.89 -4.43 4.12
N LEU A 85 8.75 -4.50 3.10
CA LEU A 85 8.96 -5.72 2.34
C LEU A 85 9.59 -6.86 3.14
N SER A 86 10.21 -6.56 4.29
CA SER A 86 10.75 -7.58 5.17
C SER A 86 9.72 -8.16 6.15
N ARG A 87 8.51 -7.62 6.18
CA ARG A 87 7.44 -8.12 7.04
C ARG A 87 6.85 -9.42 6.51
N GLU A 88 6.16 -10.13 7.40
CA GLU A 88 5.46 -11.35 7.05
C GLU A 88 4.43 -11.08 5.95
N PRO A 89 4.55 -11.75 4.79
CA PRO A 89 3.75 -11.36 3.62
C PRO A 89 2.27 -11.70 3.69
N GLU A 90 1.84 -12.50 4.69
CA GLU A 90 0.46 -12.97 4.76
C GLU A 90 -0.43 -12.20 5.75
N THR A 91 0.15 -11.24 6.49
CA THR A 91 -0.60 -10.55 7.56
C THR A 91 -1.78 -9.73 7.03
N TRP A 92 -1.74 -9.27 5.78
CA TRP A 92 -2.83 -8.51 5.19
C TRP A 92 -4.09 -9.34 4.97
N LYS A 93 -3.97 -10.67 4.88
CA LYS A 93 -5.11 -11.55 4.57
C LYS A 93 -6.20 -11.48 5.62
N SER A 94 -5.85 -11.31 6.89
CA SER A 94 -6.82 -11.23 7.96
C SER A 94 -7.70 -9.98 7.90
N ARG A 95 -7.33 -9.00 7.07
CA ARG A 95 -8.11 -7.78 6.88
C ARG A 95 -9.25 -7.95 5.88
N LEU A 96 -9.28 -9.08 5.20
CA LEU A 96 -10.27 -9.38 4.16
C LEU A 96 -11.01 -10.68 4.49
N ARG A 97 -12.23 -10.81 4.00
CA ARG A 97 -12.96 -12.07 4.08
C ARG A 97 -12.36 -13.03 3.06
N THR A 98 -12.47 -14.35 3.33
CA THR A 98 -11.93 -15.38 2.45
C THR A 98 -12.37 -15.19 1.00
N LYS A 99 -13.64 -14.88 0.78
CA LYS A 99 -14.17 -14.66 -0.57
C LYS A 99 -13.67 -13.39 -1.25
N GLU A 100 -13.04 -12.48 -0.50
CA GLU A 100 -12.53 -11.22 -1.02
C GLU A 100 -11.06 -11.30 -1.41
N LEU A 101 -10.39 -12.36 -1.04
CA LEU A 101 -8.97 -12.52 -1.38
C LEU A 101 -8.75 -12.66 -2.87
#